data_e192f643067ee08f441f7d46dfef0414
#
_entry.id   e192f643067ee08f441f7d46dfef0414
#
_cell.length_a   1.000
_cell.length_b   1.000
_cell.length_c   1.000
_cell.angle_alpha   90.00
_cell.angle_beta   90.00
_cell.angle_gamma   90.00
#
_symmetry.space_group_name_H-M   'P 1'
#
loop_
_entity.id
_entity.type
_entity.pdbx_description
1 polymer ?
#
loop_
_entity_poly.entity_id
_entity_poly.type
_entity_poly.pdbx_seq_one_letter_code
_entity_poly.pdbx_strand_id
1 'polypeptide(L)'
;MTNSFFQTRVHPDDVRFMAVMTLFGLYEWVIMPMGCRNAPATHQRRMNQALRKYIGKICHVYLDDIVIWSSSIEEHRRNVWTILQALQDADLYCSEKKSQLFMTELDFLGHHISQRGIEPDERKVEKIQNWPVPTSAKDVRKFLGLVQYLAAFLPRLAEHRSVLTALTTKEAQKDWLGWTPQH
;
A
#
# COMPACT_ATOMS: atom_id res chain seq x y z
N MET A 1 -11.90 -2.42 2.17
CA MET A 1 -12.76 -3.51 2.70
C MET A 1 -12.93 -3.37 4.20
N THR A 2 -13.91 -4.05 4.82
CA THR A 2 -14.09 -4.01 6.28
C THR A 2 -13.46 -5.26 6.90
N ASN A 3 -12.51 -5.05 7.84
CA ASN A 3 -11.89 -6.16 8.57
C ASN A 3 -11.42 -7.32 7.66
N SER A 4 -10.80 -6.98 6.57
CA SER A 4 -10.52 -7.91 5.46
C SER A 4 -9.71 -9.14 5.87
N PHE A 5 -8.75 -9.02 6.78
CA PHE A 5 -8.00 -10.17 7.28
C PHE A 5 -8.90 -11.17 8.01
N PHE A 6 -9.86 -10.70 8.79
CA PHE A 6 -10.83 -11.56 9.49
C PHE A 6 -11.80 -12.27 8.55
N GLN A 7 -11.90 -11.86 7.29
CA GLN A 7 -12.70 -12.57 6.29
C GLN A 7 -12.00 -13.83 5.75
N THR A 8 -10.74 -14.07 6.10
CA THR A 8 -9.97 -15.24 5.67
C THR A 8 -9.93 -16.27 6.79
N ARG A 9 -10.41 -17.48 6.52
CA ARG A 9 -10.36 -18.60 7.47
C ARG A 9 -8.93 -19.13 7.57
N VAL A 10 -8.54 -19.54 8.78
CA VAL A 10 -7.33 -20.32 9.02
C VAL A 10 -7.59 -21.76 8.60
N HIS A 11 -6.60 -22.43 8.00
CA HIS A 11 -6.71 -23.84 7.68
C HIS A 11 -6.88 -24.65 8.99
N PRO A 12 -7.75 -25.67 9.06
CA PRO A 12 -8.00 -26.42 10.29
C PRO A 12 -6.72 -26.94 10.97
N ASP A 13 -5.75 -27.42 10.20
CA ASP A 13 -4.48 -27.92 10.72
C ASP A 13 -3.59 -26.84 11.34
N ASP A 14 -3.80 -25.57 10.95
CA ASP A 14 -3.01 -24.42 11.41
C ASP A 14 -3.67 -23.66 12.57
N VAL A 15 -4.93 -23.95 12.92
CA VAL A 15 -5.67 -23.26 14.01
C VAL A 15 -4.90 -23.34 15.33
N ARG A 16 -4.32 -24.49 15.65
CA ARG A 16 -3.50 -24.71 16.86
C ARG A 16 -2.31 -23.75 16.99
N PHE A 17 -1.79 -23.22 15.87
CA PHE A 17 -0.68 -22.26 15.88
C PHE A 17 -1.15 -20.80 16.06
N MET A 18 -2.46 -20.58 16.08
CA MET A 18 -3.09 -19.27 16.27
C MET A 18 -3.65 -19.11 17.70
N ALA A 19 -3.10 -19.85 18.65
CA ALA A 19 -3.51 -19.81 20.04
C ALA A 19 -3.06 -18.51 20.71
N VAL A 20 -3.95 -17.95 21.52
CA VAL A 20 -3.70 -16.77 22.37
C VAL A 20 -4.14 -17.05 23.79
N MET A 21 -3.31 -16.70 24.77
CA MET A 21 -3.68 -16.77 26.18
C MET A 21 -4.46 -15.51 26.55
N THR A 22 -5.58 -15.70 27.22
CA THR A 22 -6.40 -14.63 27.76
C THR A 22 -6.64 -14.82 29.26
N LEU A 23 -7.24 -13.84 29.92
CA LEU A 23 -7.66 -13.97 31.32
C LEU A 23 -8.71 -15.09 31.53
N PHE A 24 -9.40 -15.50 30.48
CA PHE A 24 -10.46 -16.51 30.50
C PHE A 24 -9.98 -17.88 30.02
N GLY A 25 -8.69 -18.03 29.69
CA GLY A 25 -8.09 -19.26 29.20
C GLY A 25 -7.44 -19.13 27.83
N LEU A 26 -7.09 -20.28 27.27
CA LEU A 26 -6.47 -20.40 25.94
C LEU A 26 -7.58 -20.43 24.87
N TYR A 27 -7.45 -19.58 23.87
CA TYR A 27 -8.34 -19.50 22.71
C TYR A 27 -7.54 -19.61 21.43
N GLU A 28 -8.16 -20.12 20.39
CA GLU A 28 -7.55 -20.27 19.07
C GLU A 28 -8.34 -19.49 18.03
N TRP A 29 -7.62 -18.77 17.17
CA TRP A 29 -8.25 -18.05 16.06
C TRP A 29 -8.58 -19.01 14.92
N VAL A 30 -9.86 -19.06 14.53
CA VAL A 30 -10.35 -19.79 13.34
C VAL A 30 -10.36 -18.91 12.09
N ILE A 31 -10.11 -17.61 12.26
CA ILE A 31 -9.95 -16.62 11.19
C ILE A 31 -8.60 -15.94 11.35
N MET A 32 -8.06 -15.40 10.26
CA MET A 32 -6.73 -14.81 10.24
C MET A 32 -6.68 -13.52 11.07
N PRO A 33 -5.99 -13.49 12.22
CA PRO A 33 -5.94 -12.32 13.09
C PRO A 33 -4.99 -11.26 12.55
N MET A 34 -5.21 -10.01 12.97
CA MET A 34 -4.21 -8.96 12.80
C MET A 34 -2.94 -9.30 13.56
N GLY A 35 -1.78 -8.95 12.98
CA GLY A 35 -0.47 -9.27 13.56
C GLY A 35 0.11 -10.61 13.10
N CYS A 36 -0.65 -11.46 12.43
CA CYS A 36 -0.10 -12.63 11.76
C CYS A 36 0.87 -12.17 10.66
N ARG A 37 2.12 -12.61 10.72
CA ARG A 37 3.21 -12.16 9.83
C ARG A 37 2.87 -12.28 8.34
N ASN A 38 2.22 -13.37 7.96
CA ASN A 38 1.87 -13.66 6.56
C ASN A 38 0.49 -13.15 6.16
N ALA A 39 -0.26 -12.50 7.05
CA ALA A 39 -1.61 -12.05 6.77
C ALA A 39 -1.71 -11.15 5.51
N PRO A 40 -0.85 -10.13 5.31
CA PRO A 40 -0.92 -9.29 4.12
C PRO A 40 -0.71 -10.09 2.82
N ALA A 41 0.29 -10.96 2.79
CA ALA A 41 0.59 -11.78 1.60
C ALA A 41 -0.52 -12.80 1.30
N THR A 42 -1.11 -13.40 2.34
CA THR A 42 -2.22 -14.36 2.21
C THR A 42 -3.48 -13.66 1.72
N HIS A 43 -3.80 -12.49 2.27
CA HIS A 43 -4.94 -11.69 1.84
C HIS A 43 -4.76 -11.22 0.38
N GLN A 44 -3.59 -10.69 0.03
CA GLN A 44 -3.30 -10.28 -1.35
C GLN A 44 -3.46 -11.43 -2.35
N ARG A 45 -3.00 -12.64 -2.00
CA ARG A 45 -3.20 -13.83 -2.86
C ARG A 45 -4.68 -14.15 -3.05
N ARG A 46 -5.47 -14.08 -1.98
CA ARG A 46 -6.92 -14.31 -2.06
C ARG A 46 -7.62 -13.28 -2.94
N MET A 47 -7.26 -12.01 -2.79
CA MET A 47 -7.76 -10.92 -3.64
C MET A 47 -7.37 -11.14 -5.11
N ASN A 48 -6.10 -11.45 -5.36
CA ASN A 48 -5.62 -11.73 -6.71
C ASN A 48 -6.31 -12.94 -7.35
N GLN A 49 -6.65 -13.96 -6.57
CA GLN A 49 -7.40 -15.12 -7.05
C GLN A 49 -8.84 -14.76 -7.42
N ALA A 50 -9.54 -14.03 -6.54
CA ALA A 50 -10.92 -13.61 -6.74
C ALA A 50 -11.06 -12.71 -7.99
N LEU A 51 -10.12 -11.79 -8.18
CA LEU A 51 -10.19 -10.78 -9.23
C LEU A 51 -9.24 -11.03 -10.41
N ARG A 52 -8.64 -12.22 -10.52
CA ARG A 52 -7.62 -12.57 -11.52
C ARG A 52 -8.01 -12.23 -12.96
N LYS A 53 -9.27 -12.39 -13.32
CA LYS A 53 -9.78 -12.15 -14.68
C LYS A 53 -9.83 -10.66 -15.05
N TYR A 54 -9.84 -9.79 -14.03
CA TYR A 54 -10.14 -8.36 -14.14
C TYR A 54 -8.95 -7.46 -13.84
N ILE A 55 -7.98 -7.94 -13.06
CA ILE A 55 -6.76 -7.20 -12.71
C ILE A 55 -5.98 -6.84 -13.98
N GLY A 56 -5.59 -5.56 -14.09
CA GLY A 56 -4.90 -4.99 -15.24
C GLY A 56 -5.80 -4.69 -16.44
N LYS A 57 -7.09 -5.04 -16.40
CA LYS A 57 -8.08 -4.75 -17.45
C LYS A 57 -9.05 -3.65 -17.03
N ILE A 58 -9.71 -3.85 -15.91
CA ILE A 58 -10.72 -2.92 -15.38
C ILE A 58 -10.50 -2.57 -13.90
N CYS A 59 -9.56 -3.21 -13.21
CA CYS A 59 -9.23 -2.91 -11.82
C CYS A 59 -7.76 -3.18 -11.51
N HIS A 60 -7.27 -2.52 -10.44
CA HIS A 60 -6.09 -2.92 -9.67
C HIS A 60 -6.47 -3.14 -8.22
N VAL A 61 -5.70 -4.00 -7.55
CA VAL A 61 -5.94 -4.41 -6.18
C VAL A 61 -4.63 -4.37 -5.39
N TYR A 62 -4.68 -3.70 -4.27
CA TYR A 62 -3.61 -3.72 -3.30
C TYR A 62 -4.18 -3.86 -1.90
N LEU A 63 -4.00 -5.06 -1.30
CA LEU A 63 -4.61 -5.44 -0.02
C LEU A 63 -6.12 -5.14 -0.01
N ASP A 64 -6.53 -4.15 0.79
CA ASP A 64 -7.92 -3.78 1.01
C ASP A 64 -8.48 -2.80 -0.02
N ASP A 65 -7.60 -2.18 -0.80
CA ASP A 65 -7.95 -1.12 -1.72
C ASP A 65 -8.10 -1.67 -3.14
N ILE A 66 -9.24 -1.37 -3.76
CA ILE A 66 -9.55 -1.76 -5.14
C ILE A 66 -9.86 -0.47 -5.89
N VAL A 67 -9.11 -0.20 -6.96
CA VAL A 67 -9.45 0.85 -7.91
C VAL A 67 -10.04 0.24 -9.17
N ILE A 68 -11.15 0.82 -9.65
CA ILE A 68 -11.86 0.40 -10.85
C ILE A 68 -11.91 1.59 -11.80
N TRP A 69 -11.58 1.38 -13.07
CA TRP A 69 -11.62 2.43 -14.07
C TRP A 69 -12.48 2.03 -15.27
N SER A 70 -12.90 3.02 -16.02
CA SER A 70 -13.78 2.85 -17.18
C SER A 70 -13.75 4.11 -18.03
N SER A 71 -14.10 4.00 -19.30
CA SER A 71 -14.14 5.12 -20.23
C SER A 71 -15.49 5.86 -20.25
N SER A 72 -16.55 5.26 -19.69
CA SER A 72 -17.88 5.86 -19.61
C SER A 72 -18.60 5.45 -18.31
N ILE A 73 -19.66 6.18 -17.95
CA ILE A 73 -20.49 5.88 -16.77
C ILE A 73 -21.18 4.52 -16.91
N GLU A 74 -21.69 4.18 -18.09
CA GLU A 74 -22.34 2.91 -18.35
C GLU A 74 -21.37 1.74 -18.23
N GLU A 75 -20.17 1.89 -18.75
CA GLU A 75 -19.10 0.92 -18.59
C GLU A 75 -18.70 0.82 -17.12
N HIS A 76 -18.59 1.95 -16.41
CA HIS A 76 -18.23 1.97 -15.00
C HIS A 76 -19.25 1.22 -14.15
N ARG A 77 -20.54 1.40 -14.40
CA ARG A 77 -21.59 0.66 -13.72
C ARG A 77 -21.43 -0.85 -13.91
N ARG A 78 -21.16 -1.30 -15.14
CA ARG A 78 -20.91 -2.72 -15.44
C ARG A 78 -19.66 -3.26 -14.75
N ASN A 79 -18.55 -2.49 -14.79
CA ASN A 79 -17.29 -2.89 -14.19
C ASN A 79 -17.42 -3.00 -12.66
N VAL A 80 -18.04 -2.01 -12.01
CA VAL A 80 -18.30 -2.04 -10.56
C VAL A 80 -19.14 -3.25 -10.19
N TRP A 81 -20.26 -3.50 -10.91
CA TRP A 81 -21.10 -4.67 -10.68
C TRP A 81 -20.32 -5.97 -10.80
N THR A 82 -19.52 -6.10 -11.87
CA THR A 82 -18.71 -7.29 -12.14
C THR A 82 -17.69 -7.54 -11.01
N ILE A 83 -17.03 -6.50 -10.52
CA ILE A 83 -16.09 -6.65 -9.41
C ILE A 83 -16.78 -7.00 -8.11
N LEU A 84 -17.92 -6.35 -7.80
CA LEU A 84 -18.69 -6.67 -6.58
C LEU A 84 -19.21 -8.11 -6.62
N GLN A 85 -19.69 -8.58 -7.77
CA GLN A 85 -20.11 -9.97 -7.93
C GLN A 85 -18.96 -10.95 -7.72
N ALA A 86 -17.78 -10.68 -8.31
CA ALA A 86 -16.61 -11.54 -8.15
C ALA A 86 -16.12 -11.58 -6.68
N LEU A 87 -16.23 -10.48 -5.96
CA LEU A 87 -15.93 -10.46 -4.52
C LEU A 87 -16.96 -11.26 -3.72
N GLN A 88 -18.24 -11.11 -4.01
CA GLN A 88 -19.31 -11.88 -3.37
C GLN A 88 -19.14 -13.38 -3.60
N ASP A 89 -18.82 -13.80 -4.82
CA ASP A 89 -18.56 -15.21 -5.17
C ASP A 89 -17.34 -15.79 -4.43
N ALA A 90 -16.43 -14.93 -3.97
CA ALA A 90 -15.25 -15.29 -3.17
C ALA A 90 -15.44 -15.10 -1.66
N ASP A 91 -16.67 -14.82 -1.19
CA ASP A 91 -16.96 -14.49 0.22
C ASP A 91 -16.13 -13.30 0.75
N LEU A 92 -15.96 -12.27 -0.09
CA LEU A 92 -15.24 -11.04 0.25
C LEU A 92 -16.20 -9.85 0.27
N TYR A 93 -16.23 -9.13 1.38
CA TYR A 93 -17.21 -8.07 1.63
C TYR A 93 -16.56 -6.69 1.67
N CYS A 94 -17.13 -5.77 0.90
CA CYS A 94 -16.76 -4.36 0.92
C CYS A 94 -17.56 -3.58 1.97
N SER A 95 -17.00 -2.47 2.43
CA SER A 95 -17.71 -1.53 3.28
C SER A 95 -18.33 -0.45 2.39
N GLU A 96 -19.63 -0.33 2.39
CA GLU A 96 -20.35 0.74 1.70
C GLU A 96 -19.83 2.12 2.14
N LYS A 97 -19.72 2.34 3.46
CA LYS A 97 -19.25 3.61 4.04
C LYS A 97 -17.83 4.02 3.61
N LYS A 98 -16.98 3.06 3.25
CA LYS A 98 -15.59 3.30 2.81
C LYS A 98 -15.44 3.25 1.29
N SER A 99 -16.50 2.89 0.57
CA SER A 99 -16.47 2.83 -0.89
C SER A 99 -16.78 4.21 -1.47
N GLN A 100 -15.94 4.65 -2.39
CA GLN A 100 -16.14 5.85 -3.18
C GLN A 100 -16.42 5.38 -4.62
N LEU A 101 -17.65 5.55 -5.06
CA LEU A 101 -18.10 5.08 -6.36
C LEU A 101 -18.38 6.27 -7.29
N PHE A 102 -18.16 6.07 -8.59
CA PHE A 102 -18.43 7.07 -9.64
C PHE A 102 -17.66 8.40 -9.45
N MET A 103 -16.43 8.29 -8.93
CA MET A 103 -15.55 9.44 -8.79
C MET A 103 -14.80 9.71 -10.09
N THR A 104 -14.60 10.98 -10.41
CA THR A 104 -13.78 11.43 -11.57
C THR A 104 -12.31 11.51 -11.24
N GLU A 105 -11.99 11.58 -9.96
CA GLU A 105 -10.65 11.60 -9.38
C GLU A 105 -10.65 10.94 -8.01
N LEU A 106 -9.53 10.36 -7.61
CA LEU A 106 -9.38 9.70 -6.32
C LEU A 106 -7.90 9.56 -5.92
N ASP A 107 -7.67 9.38 -4.62
CA ASP A 107 -6.35 9.03 -4.10
C ASP A 107 -6.24 7.50 -3.96
N PHE A 108 -5.18 6.93 -4.54
CA PHE A 108 -4.90 5.50 -4.48
C PHE A 108 -3.43 5.26 -4.22
N LEU A 109 -3.11 4.54 -3.14
CA LEU A 109 -1.74 4.21 -2.72
C LEU A 109 -0.83 5.46 -2.59
N GLY A 110 -1.42 6.61 -2.23
CA GLY A 110 -0.71 7.88 -2.08
C GLY A 110 -0.34 8.55 -3.41
N HIS A 111 -1.06 8.23 -4.47
CA HIS A 111 -1.06 8.92 -5.74
C HIS A 111 -2.44 9.51 -5.98
N HIS A 112 -2.49 10.69 -6.57
CA HIS A 112 -3.73 11.27 -7.06
C HIS A 112 -3.96 10.81 -8.50
N ILE A 113 -5.12 10.21 -8.75
CA ILE A 113 -5.51 9.71 -10.08
C ILE A 113 -6.67 10.53 -10.59
N SER A 114 -6.52 11.14 -11.75
CA SER A 114 -7.53 11.96 -12.41
C SER A 114 -7.51 11.75 -13.93
N GLN A 115 -8.32 12.51 -14.67
CA GLN A 115 -8.26 12.55 -16.13
C GLN A 115 -6.92 13.07 -16.67
N ARG A 116 -6.15 13.82 -15.89
CA ARG A 116 -4.81 14.31 -16.23
C ARG A 116 -3.74 13.22 -16.12
N GLY A 117 -4.07 12.10 -15.51
CA GLY A 117 -3.18 10.98 -15.27
C GLY A 117 -2.93 10.72 -13.79
N ILE A 118 -1.73 10.21 -13.48
CA ILE A 118 -1.30 9.91 -12.12
C ILE A 118 -0.35 11.02 -11.66
N GLU A 119 -0.69 11.67 -10.57
CA GLU A 119 0.07 12.76 -9.95
C GLU A 119 0.52 12.34 -8.55
N PRO A 120 1.62 12.89 -8.02
CA PRO A 120 2.02 12.63 -6.65
C PRO A 120 1.03 13.26 -5.66
N ASP A 121 0.84 12.65 -4.49
CA ASP A 121 0.08 13.26 -3.39
C ASP A 121 0.77 14.57 -2.94
N GLU A 122 0.07 15.69 -3.06
CA GLU A 122 0.58 17.04 -2.73
C GLU A 122 1.14 17.10 -1.30
N ARG A 123 0.52 16.41 -0.35
CA ARG A 123 0.99 16.35 1.05
C ARG A 123 2.37 15.71 1.16
N LYS A 124 2.71 14.77 0.27
CA LYS A 124 4.03 14.15 0.24
C LYS A 124 5.06 15.06 -0.43
N VAL A 125 4.65 15.78 -1.46
CA VAL A 125 5.49 16.79 -2.11
C VAL A 125 5.83 17.89 -1.09
N GLU A 126 4.83 18.45 -0.42
CA GLU A 126 5.00 19.46 0.62
C GLU A 126 5.91 18.96 1.77
N LYS A 127 5.73 17.73 2.19
CA LYS A 127 6.58 17.12 3.22
C LYS A 127 8.04 17.02 2.80
N ILE A 128 8.33 16.79 1.52
CA ILE A 128 9.72 16.78 1.00
C ILE A 128 10.26 18.19 0.94
N GLN A 129 9.50 19.16 0.43
CA GLN A 129 9.90 20.55 0.34
C GLN A 129 10.24 21.15 1.71
N ASN A 130 9.46 20.77 2.74
CA ASN A 130 9.65 21.24 4.11
C ASN A 130 10.50 20.27 4.97
N TRP A 131 11.21 19.32 4.34
CA TRP A 131 12.03 18.38 5.10
C TRP A 131 13.22 19.09 5.74
N PRO A 132 13.44 18.92 7.04
CA PRO A 132 14.59 19.54 7.71
C PRO A 132 15.89 18.97 7.14
N VAL A 133 16.93 19.82 7.10
CA VAL A 133 18.26 19.40 6.67
C VAL A 133 18.71 18.21 7.53
N PRO A 134 19.04 17.04 6.93
CA PRO A 134 19.49 15.89 7.68
C PRO A 134 20.77 16.18 8.47
N THR A 135 20.79 15.75 9.73
CA THR A 135 21.93 15.93 10.64
C THR A 135 22.63 14.61 10.97
N SER A 136 22.19 13.51 10.37
CA SER A 136 22.78 12.18 10.55
C SER A 136 22.59 11.31 9.32
N ALA A 137 23.41 10.28 9.16
CA ALA A 137 23.23 9.24 8.14
C ALA A 137 21.86 8.56 8.21
N LYS A 138 21.27 8.47 9.40
CA LYS A 138 19.90 7.94 9.62
C LYS A 138 18.85 8.86 9.01
N ASP A 139 19.02 10.17 9.14
CA ASP A 139 18.07 11.15 8.61
C ASP A 139 18.16 11.24 7.08
N VAL A 140 19.38 11.15 6.53
CA VAL A 140 19.55 11.00 5.06
C VAL A 140 18.81 9.78 4.54
N ARG A 141 18.88 8.62 5.22
CA ARG A 141 18.15 7.42 4.80
C ARG A 141 16.64 7.60 4.87
N LYS A 142 16.13 8.29 5.89
CA LYS A 142 14.69 8.61 5.99
C LYS A 142 14.25 9.50 4.84
N PHE A 143 15.05 10.53 4.53
CA PHE A 143 14.82 11.43 3.41
C PHE A 143 14.80 10.68 2.08
N LEU A 144 15.86 9.89 1.80
CA LEU A 144 15.95 9.09 0.59
C LEU A 144 14.80 8.08 0.45
N GLY A 145 14.32 7.51 1.57
CA GLY A 145 13.16 6.64 1.59
C GLY A 145 11.87 7.36 1.18
N LEU A 146 11.69 8.60 1.64
CA LEU A 146 10.53 9.41 1.25
C LEU A 146 10.61 9.84 -0.22
N VAL A 147 11.78 10.30 -0.68
CA VAL A 147 12.00 10.70 -2.08
C VAL A 147 11.83 9.52 -3.04
N GLN A 148 12.26 8.31 -2.62
CA GLN A 148 12.07 7.09 -3.42
C GLN A 148 10.60 6.81 -3.75
N TYR A 149 9.70 7.20 -2.87
CA TYR A 149 8.25 7.05 -3.12
C TYR A 149 7.79 7.89 -4.32
N LEU A 150 8.41 9.06 -4.54
CA LEU A 150 8.10 9.94 -5.66
C LEU A 150 9.00 9.69 -6.89
N ALA A 151 9.77 8.61 -6.91
CA ALA A 151 10.77 8.35 -7.96
C ALA A 151 10.19 8.33 -9.37
N ALA A 152 8.94 7.87 -9.54
CA ALA A 152 8.26 7.84 -10.83
C ALA A 152 8.00 9.25 -11.41
N PHE A 153 7.99 10.28 -10.57
CA PHE A 153 7.72 11.67 -10.94
C PHE A 153 8.97 12.55 -10.99
N LEU A 154 10.11 12.01 -10.57
CA LEU A 154 11.36 12.77 -10.46
C LEU A 154 12.36 12.28 -11.51
N PRO A 155 12.49 13.00 -12.65
CA PRO A 155 13.49 12.67 -13.66
C PRO A 155 14.90 12.80 -13.08
N ARG A 156 15.80 11.90 -13.48
CA ARG A 156 17.21 11.89 -13.05
C ARG A 156 17.42 11.71 -11.53
N LEU A 157 16.42 11.23 -10.80
CA LEU A 157 16.52 11.01 -9.35
C LEU A 157 17.75 10.16 -8.98
N ALA A 158 18.10 9.16 -9.80
CA ALA A 158 19.22 8.27 -9.53
C ALA A 158 20.56 9.01 -9.41
N GLU A 159 20.78 10.05 -10.22
CA GLU A 159 22.01 10.86 -10.21
C GLU A 159 22.12 11.64 -8.88
N HIS A 160 21.06 12.36 -8.50
CA HIS A 160 21.06 13.13 -7.25
C HIS A 160 21.11 12.20 -6.02
N ARG A 161 20.46 11.05 -6.11
CA ARG A 161 20.43 10.07 -5.02
C ARG A 161 21.81 9.46 -4.78
N SER A 162 22.61 9.23 -5.83
CA SER A 162 23.96 8.62 -5.70
C SER A 162 24.86 9.44 -4.78
N VAL A 163 24.81 10.75 -4.91
CA VAL A 163 25.58 11.69 -4.07
C VAL A 163 25.19 11.55 -2.60
N LEU A 164 23.88 11.58 -2.30
CA LEU A 164 23.39 11.47 -0.92
C LEU A 164 23.57 10.07 -0.34
N THR A 165 23.59 9.02 -1.18
CA THR A 165 23.77 7.65 -0.72
C THR A 165 25.14 7.44 -0.10
N ALA A 166 26.15 8.16 -0.56
CA ALA A 166 27.49 8.14 0.04
C ALA A 166 27.48 8.50 1.53
N LEU A 167 26.55 9.38 1.94
CA LEU A 167 26.37 9.78 3.35
C LEU A 167 25.65 8.72 4.21
N THR A 168 25.27 7.59 3.63
CA THR A 168 24.51 6.53 4.36
C THR A 168 25.36 5.30 4.66
N THR A 169 26.66 5.31 4.39
CA THR A 169 27.60 4.21 4.64
C THR A 169 27.73 3.89 6.13
N LYS A 170 28.33 2.73 6.45
CA LYS A 170 28.58 2.34 7.85
C LYS A 170 29.55 3.29 8.54
N GLU A 171 30.52 3.81 7.80
CA GLU A 171 31.50 4.81 8.25
C GLU A 171 30.79 6.12 8.60
N ALA A 172 29.95 6.64 7.71
CA ALA A 172 29.14 7.83 7.94
C ALA A 172 28.13 7.69 9.10
N GLN A 173 27.81 6.45 9.50
CA GLN A 173 26.97 6.21 10.69
C GLN A 173 27.75 6.36 12.00
N LYS A 174 29.04 6.02 12.00
CA LYS A 174 29.91 6.14 13.18
C LYS A 174 30.36 7.57 13.39
N ASP A 175 30.83 8.21 12.30
CA ASP A 175 31.34 9.57 12.31
C ASP A 175 30.65 10.40 11.23
N TRP A 176 29.63 11.16 11.64
CA TRP A 176 28.92 12.07 10.74
C TRP A 176 29.80 13.25 10.37
N LEU A 177 30.34 13.25 9.18
CA LEU A 177 31.24 14.31 8.66
C LEU A 177 30.49 15.57 8.21
N GLY A 178 29.14 15.57 8.23
CA GLY A 178 28.34 16.70 7.79
C GLY A 178 28.23 16.83 6.28
N TRP A 179 27.71 17.96 5.86
CA TRP A 179 27.52 18.34 4.46
C TRP A 179 28.83 18.88 3.89
N THR A 180 29.14 18.50 2.65
CA THR A 180 30.23 19.09 1.86
C THR A 180 29.68 19.84 0.65
N PRO A 181 30.48 20.68 -0.05
CA PRO A 181 30.03 21.40 -1.25
C PRO A 181 29.52 20.48 -2.38
N GLN A 182 29.81 19.17 -2.31
CA GLN A 182 29.36 18.18 -3.29
C GLN A 182 27.95 17.61 -2.98
N HIS A 183 27.46 17.79 -1.77
CA HIS A 183 26.16 17.35 -1.28
C HIS A 183 25.13 18.47 -1.36
#